data_b1ad8658614f4f6571737e48ca3a10c2
#
_entry.id   b1ad8658614f4f6571737e48ca3a10c2
#
_cell.length_a   1.000
_cell.length_b   1.000
_cell.length_c   1.000
_cell.angle_alpha   90.00
_cell.angle_beta   90.00
_cell.angle_gamma   90.00
#
_symmetry.space_group_name_H-M   'P 1'
#
loop_
_entity.id
_entity.type
_entity.pdbx_description
1 polymer ?
#
loop_
_entity_poly.entity_id
_entity_poly.type
_entity_poly.pdbx_seq_one_letter_code
_entity_poly.pdbx_strand_id
1 'polypeptide(L)'
;SFSRRQRQMCIRDRHKAPHRAWWPSPEKFAEFYEKKFPEPETLFDDYSNRGTAAKTAEMNLLTHMQYMHDSKVRPSVMEEMGKVEPEIVYVRGDGTLMRPNASGFNRPFGRANEEQKKKYDITLDKISADFKENWPKMNDEQKMKWKFQRYMQDYLATISSVDDNVGRVLDYLEETGLDENTIVIYTSDQGFYLGEHGWFDKRFIYDESFKTPLMIKWPNKIKPGITNDEMVQNLDFAQTFLEAAMIDVPDDMQGESLMPLLLGENDKWTREEVYYHYYEYPSVHMAKRHYGIVTKEFKLARFYYDVDEWELYDRYKDPNEMNNVYNDPEYADIVEELKVKLANLRVKYKDSEELDKKFLY
;
A
#
# COMPACT_ATOMS: atom_id res chain seq x y z
N SER A 1 24.03 -41.39 16.57
CA SER A 1 23.86 -40.04 17.12
C SER A 1 22.84 -39.31 16.27
N PHE A 2 21.65 -39.15 16.78
CA PHE A 2 20.65 -38.27 16.17
C PHE A 2 21.17 -36.83 16.32
N SER A 3 21.71 -36.26 15.23
CA SER A 3 21.92 -34.83 15.18
C SER A 3 20.56 -34.16 15.44
N ARG A 4 20.48 -33.31 16.47
CA ARG A 4 19.31 -32.46 16.68
C ARG A 4 19.13 -31.67 15.38
N ARG A 5 18.15 -32.00 14.57
CA ARG A 5 17.70 -31.14 13.48
C ARG A 5 17.39 -29.79 14.14
N GLN A 6 18.17 -28.81 13.81
CA GLN A 6 17.94 -27.44 14.26
C GLN A 6 16.53 -27.10 13.83
N ARG A 7 15.63 -26.86 14.79
CA ARG A 7 14.25 -26.45 14.45
C ARG A 7 14.36 -25.08 13.84
N GLN A 8 14.17 -25.00 12.55
CA GLN A 8 13.97 -23.71 11.91
C GLN A 8 12.68 -23.13 12.46
N MET A 9 12.76 -21.92 13.01
CA MET A 9 11.64 -21.19 13.55
C MET A 9 11.38 -20.01 12.65
N CYS A 10 10.19 -19.93 12.07
CA CYS A 10 9.74 -18.76 11.35
C CYS A 10 9.07 -17.80 12.34
N ILE A 11 9.65 -16.62 12.52
CA ILE A 11 9.06 -15.54 13.30
C ILE A 11 8.59 -14.49 12.29
N ARG A 12 7.31 -14.14 12.37
CA ARG A 12 6.74 -13.05 11.60
C ARG A 12 6.42 -11.91 12.55
N ASP A 13 7.32 -10.94 12.61
CA ASP A 13 7.09 -9.68 13.29
C ASP A 13 6.23 -8.77 12.41
N ARG A 14 5.03 -8.43 12.89
CA ARG A 14 4.08 -7.61 12.14
C ARG A 14 3.86 -6.29 12.86
N HIS A 15 4.39 -5.23 12.28
CA HIS A 15 3.97 -3.90 12.66
C HIS A 15 2.59 -3.59 12.07
N LYS A 16 1.67 -3.04 12.87
CA LYS A 16 0.44 -2.47 12.34
C LYS A 16 0.75 -1.22 11.52
N ALA A 17 1.71 -0.44 11.98
CA ALA A 17 2.23 0.72 11.26
C ALA A 17 2.93 0.26 9.96
N PRO A 18 2.79 0.99 8.86
CA PRO A 18 2.17 2.30 8.71
C PRO A 18 0.68 2.29 8.32
N HIS A 19 -0.09 1.26 8.67
CA HIS A 19 -1.53 1.28 8.43
C HIS A 19 -2.21 2.46 9.17
N ARG A 20 -3.20 3.10 8.55
CA ARG A 20 -4.05 4.15 9.14
C ARG A 20 -4.61 3.71 10.51
N ALA A 21 -4.65 4.50 11.60
CA ALA A 21 -4.33 5.91 11.67
C ALA A 21 -2.85 6.10 12.07
N TRP A 22 -2.22 7.11 11.50
CA TRP A 22 -0.80 7.41 11.70
C TRP A 22 -0.61 8.22 13.00
N TRP A 23 -0.22 7.54 14.07
CA TRP A 23 0.10 8.14 15.37
C TRP A 23 1.50 7.68 15.78
N PRO A 24 2.55 8.40 15.33
CA PRO A 24 3.93 8.11 15.71
C PRO A 24 4.17 8.42 17.18
N SER A 25 5.38 8.14 17.72
CA SER A 25 5.73 8.63 19.05
C SER A 25 5.62 10.17 19.13
N PRO A 26 5.37 10.75 20.31
CA PRO A 26 5.25 12.20 20.45
C PRO A 26 6.49 12.96 19.94
N GLU A 27 7.68 12.40 20.12
CA GLU A 27 8.95 12.97 19.68
C GLU A 27 9.04 13.01 18.15
N LYS A 28 8.75 11.87 17.49
CA LYS A 28 8.73 11.80 16.02
C LYS A 28 7.61 12.69 15.44
N PHE A 29 6.46 12.77 16.10
CA PHE A 29 5.35 13.64 15.69
C PHE A 29 5.78 15.11 15.66
N ALA A 30 6.45 15.58 16.71
CA ALA A 30 6.97 16.95 16.78
C ALA A 30 8.10 17.20 15.77
N GLU A 31 9.03 16.26 15.63
CA GLU A 31 10.16 16.35 14.68
C GLU A 31 9.66 16.48 13.24
N PHE A 32 8.76 15.60 12.82
CA PHE A 32 8.30 15.54 11.43
C PHE A 32 7.30 16.63 11.07
N TYR A 33 6.62 17.21 12.03
CA TYR A 33 5.76 18.37 11.80
C TYR A 33 6.53 19.58 11.22
N GLU A 34 7.79 19.73 11.57
CA GLU A 34 8.63 20.83 11.08
C GLU A 34 9.26 20.54 9.69
N LYS A 35 9.11 19.30 9.17
CA LYS A 35 9.65 18.90 7.87
C LYS A 35 8.70 19.24 6.73
N LYS A 36 9.28 19.46 5.54
CA LYS A 36 8.56 19.61 4.28
C LYS A 36 8.96 18.48 3.34
N PHE A 37 7.99 17.97 2.61
CA PHE A 37 8.17 16.86 1.69
C PHE A 37 7.86 17.29 0.26
N PRO A 38 8.60 16.78 -0.74
CA PRO A 38 8.33 17.06 -2.14
C PRO A 38 6.96 16.50 -2.53
N GLU A 39 6.26 17.25 -3.36
CA GLU A 39 4.97 16.84 -3.92
C GLU A 39 5.21 15.87 -5.10
N PRO A 40 4.47 14.76 -5.22
CA PRO A 40 4.53 13.93 -6.42
C PRO A 40 4.01 14.70 -7.64
N GLU A 41 4.55 14.42 -8.81
CA GLU A 41 4.15 15.08 -10.06
C GLU A 41 2.66 14.88 -10.37
N THR A 42 2.08 13.78 -9.92
CA THR A 42 0.68 13.40 -10.13
C THR A 42 -0.26 13.85 -9.02
N LEU A 43 0.19 14.70 -8.07
CA LEU A 43 -0.65 15.17 -6.95
C LEU A 43 -1.96 15.81 -7.41
N PHE A 44 -1.96 16.49 -8.55
CA PHE A 44 -3.12 17.20 -9.12
C PHE A 44 -3.69 16.47 -10.35
N ASP A 45 -3.67 15.14 -10.35
CA ASP A 45 -4.32 14.35 -11.40
C ASP A 45 -5.83 14.70 -11.48
N ASP A 46 -6.31 15.04 -12.66
CA ASP A 46 -7.71 15.35 -12.95
C ASP A 46 -8.48 14.15 -13.49
N TYR A 47 -7.78 13.02 -13.64
CA TYR A 47 -8.28 11.75 -14.18
C TYR A 47 -8.87 11.84 -15.60
N SER A 48 -8.53 12.88 -16.38
CA SER A 48 -9.12 13.13 -17.71
C SER A 48 -8.89 11.95 -18.68
N ASN A 49 -7.71 11.31 -18.59
CA ASN A 49 -7.33 10.18 -19.43
C ASN A 49 -7.51 8.82 -18.75
N ARG A 50 -8.37 8.74 -17.74
CA ARG A 50 -8.66 7.53 -16.96
C ARG A 50 -10.08 7.07 -17.15
N GLY A 51 -10.35 5.82 -16.77
CA GLY A 51 -11.69 5.24 -16.70
C GLY A 51 -12.55 5.81 -15.56
N THR A 52 -13.77 5.33 -15.50
CA THR A 52 -14.75 5.71 -14.46
C THR A 52 -14.30 5.32 -13.07
N ALA A 53 -13.56 4.22 -12.95
CA ALA A 53 -13.08 3.73 -11.66
C ALA A 53 -12.19 4.76 -10.93
N ALA A 54 -11.22 5.35 -11.63
CA ALA A 54 -10.34 6.37 -11.08
C ALA A 54 -11.12 7.65 -10.69
N LYS A 55 -12.02 8.10 -11.55
CA LYS A 55 -12.84 9.31 -11.35
C LYS A 55 -13.78 9.23 -10.16
N THR A 56 -14.20 8.03 -9.79
CA THR A 56 -15.23 7.81 -8.74
C THR A 56 -14.67 7.20 -7.45
N ALA A 57 -13.37 7.00 -7.36
CA ALA A 57 -12.73 6.52 -6.15
C ALA A 57 -12.75 7.58 -5.03
N GLU A 58 -13.11 7.16 -3.82
CA GLU A 58 -13.17 8.03 -2.64
C GLU A 58 -11.85 8.01 -1.86
N MET A 59 -10.75 8.26 -2.55
CA MET A 59 -9.38 8.27 -1.99
C MET A 59 -8.66 9.61 -2.17
N ASN A 60 -9.33 10.63 -2.73
CA ASN A 60 -8.67 11.91 -2.98
C ASN A 60 -8.34 12.64 -1.68
N LEU A 61 -7.12 13.14 -1.56
CA LEU A 61 -6.61 13.85 -0.37
C LEU A 61 -7.48 15.06 -0.02
N LEU A 62 -7.87 15.87 -1.02
CA LEU A 62 -8.63 17.09 -0.79
C LEU A 62 -10.02 16.78 -0.24
N THR A 63 -10.74 15.86 -0.88
CA THR A 63 -12.17 15.64 -0.65
C THR A 63 -12.48 14.50 0.32
N HIS A 64 -11.58 13.52 0.49
CA HIS A 64 -11.88 12.31 1.26
C HIS A 64 -10.99 12.10 2.49
N MET A 65 -9.83 12.76 2.57
CA MET A 65 -8.99 12.69 3.77
C MET A 65 -9.61 13.50 4.92
N GLN A 66 -9.77 12.86 6.07
CA GLN A 66 -10.46 13.43 7.24
C GLN A 66 -9.60 14.45 7.98
N TYR A 67 -10.23 15.51 8.49
CA TYR A 67 -9.51 16.53 9.24
C TYR A 67 -9.05 16.05 10.62
N MET A 68 -9.95 15.43 11.39
CA MET A 68 -9.63 14.96 12.73
C MET A 68 -8.78 13.68 12.73
N HIS A 69 -9.18 12.70 11.94
CA HIS A 69 -8.52 11.39 11.93
C HIS A 69 -7.14 11.43 11.27
N ASP A 70 -7.06 12.03 10.08
CA ASP A 70 -5.84 11.99 9.26
C ASP A 70 -4.95 13.21 9.46
N SER A 71 -5.54 14.42 9.46
CA SER A 71 -4.77 15.66 9.60
C SER A 71 -4.54 16.09 11.05
N LYS A 72 -5.15 15.40 12.03
CA LYS A 72 -4.99 15.63 13.48
C LYS A 72 -5.47 17.01 13.95
N VAL A 73 -6.41 17.64 13.22
CA VAL A 73 -7.10 18.83 13.72
C VAL A 73 -7.95 18.45 14.92
N ARG A 74 -7.87 19.23 16.02
CA ARG A 74 -8.63 18.92 17.24
C ARG A 74 -10.14 18.99 17.02
N PRO A 75 -10.92 18.06 17.59
CA PRO A 75 -12.38 18.09 17.53
C PRO A 75 -12.98 19.42 17.99
N SER A 76 -12.43 20.03 19.05
CA SER A 76 -12.90 21.32 19.58
C SER A 76 -12.75 22.47 18.56
N VAL A 77 -11.68 22.47 17.77
CA VAL A 77 -11.47 23.47 16.71
C VAL A 77 -12.44 23.24 15.55
N MET A 78 -12.69 21.98 15.19
CA MET A 78 -13.69 21.66 14.17
C MET A 78 -15.09 22.13 14.58
N GLU A 79 -15.48 21.91 15.83
CA GLU A 79 -16.76 22.36 16.40
C GLU A 79 -16.85 23.90 16.40
N GLU A 80 -15.81 24.57 16.88
CA GLU A 80 -15.75 26.06 16.91
C GLU A 80 -15.89 26.67 15.51
N MET A 81 -15.28 26.05 14.49
CA MET A 81 -15.36 26.51 13.10
C MET A 81 -16.67 26.13 12.41
N GLY A 82 -17.55 25.37 13.06
CA GLY A 82 -18.75 24.82 12.44
C GLY A 82 -18.44 23.91 11.25
N LYS A 83 -17.21 23.35 11.19
CA LYS A 83 -16.78 22.42 10.16
C LYS A 83 -17.18 21.00 10.51
N VAL A 84 -17.71 20.31 9.54
CA VAL A 84 -17.90 18.86 9.60
C VAL A 84 -16.79 18.19 8.80
N GLU A 85 -16.51 16.94 9.13
CA GLU A 85 -15.65 16.10 8.30
C GLU A 85 -16.20 16.02 6.86
N PRO A 86 -15.35 15.73 5.86
CA PRO A 86 -15.83 15.48 4.52
C PRO A 86 -17.02 14.51 4.52
N GLU A 87 -18.02 14.76 3.70
CA GLU A 87 -19.20 13.88 3.58
C GLU A 87 -18.86 12.53 2.93
N ILE A 88 -18.06 11.75 3.63
CA ILE A 88 -17.70 10.41 3.22
C ILE A 88 -18.60 9.44 3.96
N VAL A 89 -19.16 8.50 3.25
CA VAL A 89 -19.87 7.37 3.84
C VAL A 89 -19.04 6.11 3.59
N TYR A 90 -18.41 5.61 4.64
CA TYR A 90 -17.75 4.31 4.54
C TYR A 90 -18.79 3.20 4.60
N VAL A 91 -18.78 2.33 3.60
CA VAL A 91 -19.56 1.09 3.62
C VAL A 91 -18.68 -0.01 4.20
N ARG A 92 -19.13 -0.67 5.26
CA ARG A 92 -18.46 -1.88 5.77
C ARG A 92 -18.90 -3.11 4.97
N GLY A 93 -18.14 -4.20 5.05
CA GLY A 93 -18.48 -5.46 4.40
C GLY A 93 -19.82 -6.08 4.83
N ASP A 94 -20.39 -5.62 5.94
CA ASP A 94 -21.74 -5.97 6.40
C ASP A 94 -22.83 -4.99 5.92
N GLY A 95 -22.48 -4.04 5.03
CA GLY A 95 -23.38 -3.01 4.52
C GLY A 95 -23.61 -1.83 5.48
N THR A 96 -23.01 -1.83 6.67
CA THR A 96 -23.16 -0.73 7.66
C THR A 96 -22.51 0.55 7.14
N LEU A 97 -23.28 1.63 7.13
CA LEU A 97 -22.77 2.96 6.77
C LEU A 97 -22.10 3.62 7.98
N MET A 98 -20.86 4.03 7.78
CA MET A 98 -20.12 4.79 8.79
C MET A 98 -19.77 6.18 8.29
N ARG A 99 -20.05 7.20 9.09
CA ARG A 99 -19.60 8.57 8.85
C ARG A 99 -18.40 8.90 9.73
N PRO A 100 -17.42 9.66 9.19
CA PRO A 100 -16.33 10.19 10.00
C PRO A 100 -16.85 10.99 11.20
N ASN A 101 -16.17 10.83 12.33
CA ASN A 101 -16.46 11.58 13.54
C ASN A 101 -15.21 11.68 14.43
N ALA A 102 -15.34 12.37 15.55
CA ALA A 102 -14.23 12.59 16.48
C ALA A 102 -13.59 11.29 17.05
N SER A 103 -14.21 10.13 16.88
CA SER A 103 -13.65 8.88 17.40
C SER A 103 -12.34 8.49 16.72
N GLY A 104 -12.14 8.91 15.46
CA GLY A 104 -10.88 8.71 14.73
C GLY A 104 -9.69 9.42 15.37
N PHE A 105 -9.94 10.57 16.01
CA PHE A 105 -8.97 11.29 16.84
C PHE A 105 -8.94 10.76 18.27
N ASN A 106 -10.10 10.70 18.94
CA ASN A 106 -10.19 10.48 20.37
C ASN A 106 -9.69 9.08 20.81
N ARG A 107 -9.93 8.04 20.00
CA ARG A 107 -9.51 6.68 20.37
C ARG A 107 -7.99 6.51 20.39
N PRO A 108 -7.22 6.89 19.35
CA PRO A 108 -5.77 6.81 19.40
C PRO A 108 -5.18 7.72 20.48
N PHE A 109 -5.60 8.99 20.54
CA PHE A 109 -5.12 9.94 21.52
C PHE A 109 -5.41 9.50 22.96
N GLY A 110 -6.59 8.92 23.20
CA GLY A 110 -7.00 8.41 24.53
C GLY A 110 -6.19 7.21 25.03
N ARG A 111 -5.44 6.52 24.15
CA ARG A 111 -4.53 5.43 24.54
C ARG A 111 -3.19 5.94 25.08
N ALA A 112 -2.84 7.19 24.79
CA ALA A 112 -1.63 7.80 25.29
C ALA A 112 -1.73 8.05 26.80
N ASN A 113 -0.64 7.86 27.53
CA ASN A 113 -0.57 8.26 28.93
C ASN A 113 -0.47 9.79 29.08
N GLU A 114 -0.59 10.32 30.30
CA GLU A 114 -0.65 11.77 30.52
C GLU A 114 0.62 12.50 30.10
N GLU A 115 1.79 11.88 30.21
CA GLU A 115 3.06 12.46 29.76
C GLU A 115 3.10 12.55 28.22
N GLN A 116 2.68 11.47 27.54
CA GLN A 116 2.61 11.44 26.09
C GLN A 116 1.58 12.46 25.57
N LYS A 117 0.41 12.56 26.21
CA LYS A 117 -0.60 13.56 25.82
C LYS A 117 -0.06 14.97 25.89
N LYS A 118 0.64 15.33 26.97
CA LYS A 118 1.27 16.66 27.10
C LYS A 118 2.26 16.97 25.97
N LYS A 119 3.02 15.98 25.52
CA LYS A 119 3.94 16.13 24.39
C LYS A 119 3.18 16.25 23.05
N TYR A 120 2.15 15.43 22.84
CA TYR A 120 1.30 15.55 21.64
C TYR A 120 0.60 16.91 21.59
N ASP A 121 0.10 17.41 22.73
CA ASP A 121 -0.67 18.63 22.80
C ASP A 121 0.07 19.83 22.17
N ILE A 122 1.37 19.93 22.36
CA ILE A 122 2.20 21.02 21.81
C ILE A 122 2.08 21.07 20.27
N THR A 123 2.19 19.94 19.61
CA THR A 123 2.12 19.86 18.13
C THR A 123 0.68 19.91 17.62
N LEU A 124 -0.25 19.26 18.32
CA LEU A 124 -1.67 19.30 17.99
C LEU A 124 -2.25 20.70 18.06
N ASP A 125 -1.79 21.52 19.02
CA ASP A 125 -2.22 22.92 19.12
C ASP A 125 -1.69 23.76 17.97
N LYS A 126 -0.42 23.56 17.55
CA LYS A 126 0.14 24.20 16.35
C LYS A 126 -0.65 23.86 15.10
N ILE A 127 -0.94 22.56 14.86
CA ILE A 127 -1.71 22.08 13.71
C ILE A 127 -3.10 22.74 13.69
N SER A 128 -3.76 22.74 14.85
CA SER A 128 -5.14 23.24 14.96
C SER A 128 -5.21 24.76 14.83
N ALA A 129 -4.22 25.48 15.35
CA ALA A 129 -4.12 26.93 15.18
C ALA A 129 -3.87 27.30 13.71
N ASP A 130 -2.92 26.63 13.04
CA ASP A 130 -2.65 26.82 11.63
C ASP A 130 -3.89 26.53 10.76
N PHE A 131 -4.57 25.41 11.02
CA PHE A 131 -5.81 25.08 10.33
C PHE A 131 -6.88 26.15 10.52
N LYS A 132 -7.13 26.59 11.75
CA LYS A 132 -8.13 27.61 12.07
C LYS A 132 -7.85 28.92 11.37
N GLU A 133 -6.60 29.36 11.35
CA GLU A 133 -6.19 30.63 10.77
C GLU A 133 -6.15 30.60 9.25
N ASN A 134 -5.56 29.56 8.65
CA ASN A 134 -5.16 29.56 7.24
C ASN A 134 -6.13 28.83 6.33
N TRP A 135 -6.75 27.72 6.78
CA TRP A 135 -7.66 26.92 5.97
C TRP A 135 -8.80 27.70 5.30
N PRO A 136 -9.49 28.66 5.96
CA PRO A 136 -10.56 29.43 5.33
C PRO A 136 -10.09 30.37 4.21
N LYS A 137 -8.79 30.71 4.19
CA LYS A 137 -8.18 31.62 3.21
C LYS A 137 -7.59 30.87 2.00
N MET A 138 -7.43 29.54 2.08
CA MET A 138 -6.81 28.71 1.06
C MET A 138 -7.78 28.42 -0.09
N ASN A 139 -7.27 28.43 -1.31
CA ASN A 139 -7.92 27.80 -2.46
C ASN A 139 -7.73 26.28 -2.42
N ASP A 140 -8.34 25.55 -3.36
CA ASP A 140 -8.33 24.09 -3.35
C ASP A 140 -6.94 23.51 -3.59
N GLU A 141 -6.09 24.12 -4.41
CA GLU A 141 -4.69 23.73 -4.58
C GLU A 141 -3.91 23.84 -3.27
N GLN A 142 -4.04 24.95 -2.58
CA GLN A 142 -3.39 25.19 -1.29
C GLN A 142 -3.88 24.22 -0.21
N LYS A 143 -5.17 23.91 -0.19
CA LYS A 143 -5.76 22.91 0.70
C LYS A 143 -5.24 21.51 0.43
N MET A 144 -5.12 21.12 -0.85
CA MET A 144 -4.55 19.86 -1.28
C MET A 144 -3.10 19.72 -0.78
N LYS A 145 -2.27 20.73 -1.02
CA LYS A 145 -0.88 20.80 -0.55
C LYS A 145 -0.79 20.72 0.98
N TRP A 146 -1.66 21.44 1.68
CA TRP A 146 -1.70 21.40 3.14
C TRP A 146 -2.02 19.97 3.66
N LYS A 147 -3.05 19.32 3.12
CA LYS A 147 -3.40 17.93 3.47
C LYS A 147 -2.26 16.97 3.13
N PHE A 148 -1.64 17.11 1.97
CA PHE A 148 -0.49 16.31 1.56
C PHE A 148 0.65 16.44 2.56
N GLN A 149 1.06 17.66 2.93
CA GLN A 149 2.12 17.87 3.91
C GLN A 149 1.79 17.24 5.27
N ARG A 150 0.55 17.41 5.76
CA ARG A 150 0.11 16.79 7.01
C ARG A 150 0.15 15.27 6.93
N TYR A 151 -0.30 14.70 5.83
CA TYR A 151 -0.27 13.28 5.57
C TYR A 151 1.15 12.72 5.59
N MET A 152 2.05 13.34 4.84
CA MET A 152 3.45 12.90 4.74
C MET A 152 4.19 13.04 6.07
N GLN A 153 3.95 14.12 6.82
CA GLN A 153 4.54 14.32 8.13
C GLN A 153 4.16 13.18 9.09
N ASP A 154 2.90 12.81 9.15
CA ASP A 154 2.42 11.77 10.06
C ASP A 154 2.80 10.35 9.58
N TYR A 155 2.69 10.10 8.28
CA TYR A 155 3.04 8.81 7.69
C TYR A 155 4.53 8.49 7.85
N LEU A 156 5.39 9.41 7.45
CA LEU A 156 6.85 9.21 7.52
C LEU A 156 7.39 9.22 8.96
N ALA A 157 6.78 9.98 9.88
CA ALA A 157 7.07 9.84 11.30
C ALA A 157 6.74 8.45 11.83
N THR A 158 5.64 7.86 11.33
CA THR A 158 5.26 6.49 11.68
C THR A 158 6.23 5.48 11.09
N ILE A 159 6.65 5.65 9.84
CA ILE A 159 7.70 4.83 9.19
C ILE A 159 9.01 4.92 9.97
N SER A 160 9.44 6.13 10.37
CA SER A 160 10.65 6.30 11.19
C SER A 160 10.57 5.54 12.52
N SER A 161 9.39 5.43 13.12
CA SER A 161 9.19 4.61 14.32
C SER A 161 9.26 3.10 14.04
N VAL A 162 8.85 2.66 12.85
CA VAL A 162 9.01 1.26 12.40
C VAL A 162 10.49 0.96 12.18
N ASP A 163 11.23 1.86 11.52
CA ASP A 163 12.66 1.73 11.25
C ASP A 163 13.46 1.56 12.54
N ASP A 164 13.21 2.41 13.57
CA ASP A 164 13.82 2.27 14.89
C ASP A 164 13.58 0.88 15.53
N ASN A 165 12.39 0.31 15.34
CA ASN A 165 12.05 -1.00 15.88
C ASN A 165 12.67 -2.15 15.07
N VAL A 166 12.76 -2.03 13.76
CA VAL A 166 13.48 -2.98 12.90
C VAL A 166 14.96 -3.00 13.29
N GLY A 167 15.57 -1.81 13.47
CA GLY A 167 16.96 -1.69 13.95
C GLY A 167 17.18 -2.49 15.24
N ARG A 168 16.31 -2.32 16.25
CA ARG A 168 16.40 -3.07 17.52
C ARG A 168 16.33 -4.59 17.35
N VAL A 169 15.57 -5.09 16.40
CA VAL A 169 15.52 -6.54 16.11
C VAL A 169 16.81 -7.00 15.47
N LEU A 170 17.35 -6.21 14.54
CA LEU A 170 18.64 -6.52 13.89
C LEU A 170 19.79 -6.50 14.89
N ASP A 171 19.86 -5.49 15.75
CA ASP A 171 20.85 -5.39 16.84
C ASP A 171 20.79 -6.62 17.76
N TYR A 172 19.59 -7.04 18.15
CA TYR A 172 19.41 -8.24 18.98
C TYR A 172 19.90 -9.52 18.29
N LEU A 173 19.66 -9.68 16.99
CA LEU A 173 20.18 -10.83 16.24
C LEU A 173 21.71 -10.83 16.24
N GLU A 174 22.34 -9.69 16.03
CA GLU A 174 23.79 -9.52 16.03
C GLU A 174 24.40 -9.77 17.42
N GLU A 175 23.87 -9.12 18.46
CA GLU A 175 24.33 -9.28 19.86
C GLU A 175 24.26 -10.73 20.36
N THR A 176 23.30 -11.50 19.86
CA THR A 176 23.12 -12.91 20.25
C THR A 176 23.81 -13.89 19.30
N GLY A 177 24.43 -13.42 18.20
CA GLY A 177 25.07 -14.27 17.18
C GLY A 177 24.06 -15.10 16.38
N LEU A 178 22.77 -14.79 16.45
CA LEU A 178 21.73 -15.48 15.66
C LEU A 178 21.71 -15.02 14.20
N ASP A 179 22.22 -13.84 13.90
CA ASP A 179 22.23 -13.23 12.59
C ASP A 179 22.98 -14.09 11.56
N GLU A 180 24.04 -14.82 11.96
CA GLU A 180 24.82 -15.69 11.09
C GLU A 180 24.01 -16.87 10.51
N ASN A 181 22.93 -17.27 11.18
CA ASN A 181 22.06 -18.40 10.79
C ASN A 181 20.59 -18.02 10.70
N THR A 182 20.31 -16.78 10.36
CA THR A 182 18.95 -16.24 10.22
C THR A 182 18.76 -15.64 8.83
N ILE A 183 17.69 -16.03 8.14
CA ILE A 183 17.20 -15.32 6.95
C ILE A 183 16.36 -14.15 7.45
N VAL A 184 16.72 -12.94 7.10
CA VAL A 184 15.96 -11.72 7.41
C VAL A 184 15.29 -11.22 6.14
N ILE A 185 13.97 -11.03 6.20
CA ILE A 185 13.18 -10.53 5.08
C ILE A 185 12.38 -9.33 5.55
N TYR A 186 12.54 -8.21 4.84
CA TYR A 186 11.71 -7.01 5.01
C TYR A 186 10.82 -6.86 3.78
N THR A 187 9.50 -6.78 4.01
CA THR A 187 8.51 -6.60 2.95
C THR A 187 7.22 -6.00 3.51
N SER A 188 6.26 -5.73 2.62
CA SER A 188 4.90 -5.33 2.95
C SER A 188 3.90 -6.26 2.28
N ASP A 189 2.67 -6.28 2.76
CA ASP A 189 1.55 -7.02 2.14
C ASP A 189 1.01 -6.31 0.89
N GLN A 190 1.21 -5.00 0.78
CA GLN A 190 0.78 -4.14 -0.34
C GLN A 190 1.56 -2.83 -0.38
N GLY A 191 1.45 -2.11 -1.50
CA GLY A 191 1.89 -0.73 -1.63
C GLY A 191 0.91 0.27 -1.01
N PHE A 192 1.13 1.56 -1.25
CA PHE A 192 0.31 2.63 -0.66
C PHE A 192 0.49 3.94 -1.44
N TYR A 193 -0.61 4.66 -1.73
CA TYR A 193 -0.54 5.98 -2.34
C TYR A 193 -0.09 7.01 -1.32
N LEU A 194 0.96 7.73 -1.66
CA LEU A 194 1.54 8.80 -0.83
C LEU A 194 1.35 10.18 -1.49
N GLY A 195 0.19 10.40 -2.08
CA GLY A 195 -0.16 11.60 -2.81
C GLY A 195 -0.15 11.45 -4.33
N GLU A 196 0.41 10.37 -4.85
CA GLU A 196 0.34 10.06 -6.27
C GLU A 196 -1.14 9.96 -6.69
N HIS A 197 -1.46 10.45 -7.87
CA HIS A 197 -2.83 10.61 -8.38
C HIS A 197 -3.75 11.44 -7.47
N GLY A 198 -3.20 12.24 -6.56
CA GLY A 198 -3.96 12.94 -5.54
C GLY A 198 -4.59 12.03 -4.49
N TRP A 199 -4.17 10.77 -4.39
CA TRP A 199 -4.79 9.75 -3.55
C TRP A 199 -4.00 9.46 -2.27
N PHE A 200 -4.69 8.80 -1.35
CA PHE A 200 -4.15 8.11 -0.18
C PHE A 200 -4.78 6.71 -0.07
N ASP A 201 -4.23 5.84 0.78
CA ASP A 201 -4.64 4.45 0.92
C ASP A 201 -4.12 3.56 -0.23
N LYS A 202 -4.87 2.54 -0.69
CA LYS A 202 -4.49 1.52 -1.67
C LYS A 202 -5.76 1.01 -2.37
N ARG A 203 -5.74 0.00 -3.15
CA ARG A 203 -6.83 -0.82 -3.71
C ARG A 203 -6.64 -1.14 -5.19
N PHE A 204 -6.28 -0.13 -6.00
CA PHE A 204 -6.12 -0.35 -7.43
C PHE A 204 -4.84 -1.10 -7.77
N ILE A 205 -4.82 -1.65 -8.98
CA ILE A 205 -3.66 -2.36 -9.55
C ILE A 205 -2.48 -1.43 -9.92
N TYR A 206 -2.62 -0.11 -9.80
CA TYR A 206 -1.55 0.85 -10.09
C TYR A 206 -0.32 0.60 -9.21
N ASP A 207 0.85 0.95 -9.74
CA ASP A 207 2.14 0.56 -9.15
C ASP A 207 2.29 0.97 -7.69
N GLU A 208 1.84 2.14 -7.30
CA GLU A 208 1.95 2.64 -5.92
C GLU A 208 1.19 1.76 -4.91
N SER A 209 0.05 1.22 -5.32
CA SER A 209 -0.75 0.30 -4.50
C SER A 209 -0.29 -1.15 -4.61
N PHE A 210 0.31 -1.52 -5.75
CA PHE A 210 0.62 -2.91 -6.10
C PHE A 210 2.05 -3.32 -5.75
N LYS A 211 3.04 -2.43 -5.97
CA LYS A 211 4.43 -2.69 -5.63
C LYS A 211 4.69 -2.65 -4.13
N THR A 212 5.49 -3.59 -3.67
CA THR A 212 5.96 -3.66 -2.28
C THR A 212 7.48 -3.69 -2.23
N PRO A 213 8.11 -3.16 -1.16
CA PRO A 213 9.53 -3.39 -0.95
C PRO A 213 9.78 -4.87 -0.68
N LEU A 214 10.90 -5.37 -1.17
CA LEU A 214 11.40 -6.70 -0.82
C LEU A 214 12.91 -6.65 -0.66
N MET A 215 13.39 -6.88 0.55
CA MET A 215 14.81 -7.00 0.88
C MET A 215 15.05 -8.29 1.62
N ILE A 216 16.08 -9.04 1.21
CA ILE A 216 16.39 -10.35 1.78
C ILE A 216 17.88 -10.41 2.12
N LYS A 217 18.20 -10.70 3.39
CA LYS A 217 19.53 -11.05 3.88
C LYS A 217 19.56 -12.54 4.18
N TRP A 218 20.47 -13.28 3.55
CA TRP A 218 20.73 -14.67 3.88
C TRP A 218 22.24 -14.89 3.93
N PRO A 219 22.83 -14.95 5.12
CA PRO A 219 24.28 -15.09 5.29
C PRO A 219 24.83 -16.32 4.59
N ASN A 220 25.97 -16.16 3.95
CA ASN A 220 26.69 -17.23 3.22
C ASN A 220 25.90 -17.83 2.01
N LYS A 221 24.74 -17.31 1.66
CA LYS A 221 23.93 -17.76 0.51
C LYS A 221 23.72 -16.64 -0.50
N ILE A 222 23.30 -15.48 -0.05
CA ILE A 222 23.06 -14.32 -0.93
C ILE A 222 24.28 -13.38 -0.86
N LYS A 223 24.80 -13.02 -2.02
CA LYS A 223 25.88 -12.00 -2.11
C LYS A 223 25.31 -10.62 -1.78
N PRO A 224 25.95 -9.87 -0.86
CA PRO A 224 25.49 -8.52 -0.52
C PRO A 224 25.48 -7.56 -1.72
N GLY A 225 24.55 -6.59 -1.70
CA GLY A 225 24.47 -5.51 -2.67
C GLY A 225 23.95 -5.89 -4.04
N ILE A 226 23.28 -7.03 -4.18
CA ILE A 226 22.62 -7.44 -5.45
C ILE A 226 21.24 -6.81 -5.51
N THR A 227 20.89 -6.28 -6.67
CA THR A 227 19.52 -5.93 -7.07
C THR A 227 19.05 -6.93 -8.11
N ASN A 228 17.77 -7.29 -8.06
CA ASN A 228 17.13 -8.18 -9.02
C ASN A 228 15.81 -7.54 -9.48
N ASP A 229 15.61 -7.44 -10.79
CA ASP A 229 14.46 -6.78 -11.41
C ASP A 229 13.40 -7.77 -11.92
N GLU A 230 13.51 -9.05 -11.53
CA GLU A 230 12.53 -10.06 -11.91
C GLU A 230 11.20 -9.88 -11.16
N MET A 231 10.11 -10.28 -11.81
CA MET A 231 8.77 -10.17 -11.25
C MET A 231 8.55 -11.26 -10.20
N VAL A 232 8.31 -10.83 -8.96
CA VAL A 232 8.02 -11.70 -7.81
C VAL A 232 6.74 -11.25 -7.12
N GLN A 233 6.14 -12.11 -6.32
CA GLN A 233 4.89 -11.79 -5.63
C GLN A 233 4.83 -12.43 -4.23
N ASN A 234 3.93 -11.95 -3.39
CA ASN A 234 3.77 -12.44 -2.01
C ASN A 234 3.46 -13.95 -1.93
N LEU A 235 2.88 -14.53 -2.96
CA LEU A 235 2.61 -15.96 -3.06
C LEU A 235 3.90 -16.82 -3.04
N ASP A 236 5.05 -16.23 -3.37
CA ASP A 236 6.32 -16.95 -3.55
C ASP A 236 7.05 -17.23 -2.23
N PHE A 237 6.67 -16.53 -1.16
CA PHE A 237 7.38 -16.63 0.12
C PHE A 237 7.22 -18.01 0.77
N ALA A 238 6.03 -18.59 0.74
CA ALA A 238 5.78 -19.86 1.40
C ALA A 238 6.59 -20.99 0.77
N GLN A 239 6.64 -21.08 -0.55
CA GLN A 239 7.44 -22.06 -1.29
C GLN A 239 8.94 -21.86 -1.02
N THR A 240 9.39 -20.59 -1.02
CA THR A 240 10.77 -20.25 -0.70
C THR A 240 11.17 -20.70 0.70
N PHE A 241 10.29 -20.55 1.69
CA PHE A 241 10.56 -20.99 3.06
C PHE A 241 10.60 -22.50 3.18
N LEU A 242 9.72 -23.22 2.50
CA LEU A 242 9.72 -24.69 2.48
C LEU A 242 11.01 -25.22 1.84
N GLU A 243 11.39 -24.69 0.69
CA GLU A 243 12.61 -25.09 0.01
C GLU A 243 13.87 -24.74 0.83
N ALA A 244 13.95 -23.55 1.41
CA ALA A 244 15.03 -23.17 2.32
C ALA A 244 15.13 -24.11 3.53
N ALA A 245 14.01 -24.68 3.97
CA ALA A 245 13.92 -25.67 5.03
C ALA A 245 14.18 -27.11 4.55
N MET A 246 14.42 -27.32 3.27
CA MET A 246 14.55 -28.65 2.63
C MET A 246 13.28 -29.51 2.83
N ILE A 247 12.12 -28.89 2.71
CA ILE A 247 10.80 -29.51 2.77
C ILE A 247 10.19 -29.42 1.37
N ASP A 248 9.59 -30.52 0.92
CA ASP A 248 8.92 -30.54 -0.38
C ASP A 248 7.77 -29.53 -0.43
N VAL A 249 7.70 -28.80 -1.53
CA VAL A 249 6.63 -27.82 -1.78
C VAL A 249 5.37 -28.56 -2.23
N PRO A 250 4.22 -28.39 -1.55
CA PRO A 250 2.96 -28.99 -1.99
C PRO A 250 2.52 -28.49 -3.38
N ASP A 251 1.96 -29.39 -4.18
CA ASP A 251 1.54 -29.11 -5.58
C ASP A 251 0.37 -28.13 -5.69
N ASP A 252 -0.38 -27.90 -4.63
CA ASP A 252 -1.53 -26.98 -4.60
C ASP A 252 -1.15 -25.51 -4.32
N MET A 253 0.11 -25.24 -4.03
CA MET A 253 0.64 -23.89 -3.86
C MET A 253 0.78 -23.17 -5.20
N GLN A 254 0.31 -21.93 -5.27
CA GLN A 254 0.23 -21.19 -6.54
C GLN A 254 1.43 -20.27 -6.82
N GLY A 255 2.30 -20.03 -5.83
CA GLY A 255 3.53 -19.25 -6.00
C GLY A 255 4.68 -20.10 -6.54
N GLU A 256 5.82 -19.48 -6.73
CA GLU A 256 7.07 -20.07 -7.18
C GLU A 256 8.18 -19.76 -6.17
N SER A 257 9.07 -20.71 -5.90
CA SER A 257 10.17 -20.44 -4.97
C SER A 257 11.14 -19.40 -5.53
N LEU A 258 11.51 -18.41 -4.71
CA LEU A 258 12.52 -17.41 -5.05
C LEU A 258 13.96 -17.95 -5.01
N MET A 259 14.16 -19.21 -4.64
CA MET A 259 15.50 -19.80 -4.49
C MET A 259 16.41 -19.61 -5.69
N PRO A 260 15.95 -19.78 -6.96
CA PRO A 260 16.80 -19.49 -8.11
C PRO A 260 17.33 -18.06 -8.12
N LEU A 261 16.49 -17.07 -7.88
CA LEU A 261 16.89 -15.66 -7.84
C LEU A 261 17.83 -15.35 -6.67
N LEU A 262 17.57 -15.94 -5.51
CA LEU A 262 18.38 -15.75 -4.30
C LEU A 262 19.78 -16.36 -4.44
N LEU A 263 19.93 -17.43 -5.23
CA LEU A 263 21.20 -18.10 -5.49
C LEU A 263 21.92 -17.58 -6.74
N GLY A 264 21.35 -16.60 -7.45
CA GLY A 264 21.94 -16.01 -8.66
C GLY A 264 21.75 -16.86 -9.92
N GLU A 265 20.79 -17.79 -9.92
CA GLU A 265 20.42 -18.66 -11.04
C GLU A 265 19.23 -18.07 -11.83
N ASN A 266 19.36 -16.79 -12.24
CA ASN A 266 18.25 -16.04 -12.85
C ASN A 266 17.74 -16.67 -14.15
N ASP A 267 18.56 -17.43 -14.86
CA ASP A 267 18.20 -18.18 -16.06
C ASP A 267 17.16 -19.29 -15.83
N LYS A 268 16.96 -19.69 -14.58
CA LYS A 268 15.91 -20.62 -14.16
C LYS A 268 14.58 -19.95 -13.85
N TRP A 269 14.55 -18.62 -13.77
CA TRP A 269 13.33 -17.87 -13.51
C TRP A 269 12.60 -17.57 -14.80
N THR A 270 11.32 -17.90 -14.88
CA THR A 270 10.55 -17.83 -16.12
C THR A 270 9.29 -17.00 -16.04
N ARG A 271 9.04 -16.38 -14.87
CA ARG A 271 7.84 -15.54 -14.73
C ARG A 271 7.99 -14.22 -15.47
N GLU A 272 7.07 -13.96 -16.40
CA GLU A 272 7.00 -12.72 -17.19
C GLU A 272 5.81 -11.85 -16.82
N GLU A 273 4.84 -12.39 -16.08
CA GLU A 273 3.62 -11.68 -15.69
C GLU A 273 3.14 -12.05 -14.30
N VAL A 274 2.40 -11.15 -13.68
CA VAL A 274 1.68 -11.36 -12.42
C VAL A 274 0.20 -11.02 -12.57
N TYR A 275 -0.62 -11.71 -11.78
CA TYR A 275 -2.06 -11.56 -11.75
C TYR A 275 -2.48 -10.79 -10.49
N TYR A 276 -3.51 -9.95 -10.63
CA TYR A 276 -4.15 -9.23 -9.53
C TYR A 276 -5.65 -9.33 -9.62
N HIS A 277 -6.33 -9.44 -8.48
CA HIS A 277 -7.78 -9.35 -8.40
C HIS A 277 -8.21 -8.63 -7.12
N TYR A 278 -9.15 -7.67 -7.27
CA TYR A 278 -9.79 -6.90 -6.21
C TYR A 278 -11.30 -7.09 -6.25
N TYR A 279 -11.88 -7.64 -5.18
CA TYR A 279 -13.30 -8.03 -5.11
C TYR A 279 -14.18 -7.07 -4.33
N GLU A 280 -13.59 -6.23 -3.47
CA GLU A 280 -14.30 -5.53 -2.40
C GLU A 280 -15.01 -4.25 -2.92
N TYR A 281 -16.27 -4.38 -3.34
CA TYR A 281 -17.12 -3.25 -3.71
C TYR A 281 -18.60 -3.59 -3.45
N PRO A 282 -19.48 -2.65 -2.98
CA PRO A 282 -19.09 -1.33 -2.44
C PRO A 282 -18.38 -1.46 -1.09
N SER A 283 -17.33 -0.66 -0.88
CA SER A 283 -16.55 -0.69 0.35
C SER A 283 -15.84 0.65 0.59
N VAL A 284 -14.99 0.67 1.59
CA VAL A 284 -14.16 1.84 1.91
C VAL A 284 -13.43 2.31 0.65
N HIS A 285 -13.49 3.62 0.39
CA HIS A 285 -12.90 4.29 -0.77
C HIS A 285 -13.54 4.02 -2.14
N MET A 286 -14.61 3.23 -2.21
CA MET A 286 -15.39 2.99 -3.42
C MET A 286 -14.56 2.57 -4.66
N ALA A 287 -13.42 1.91 -4.43
CA ALA A 287 -12.63 1.33 -5.51
C ALA A 287 -13.42 0.21 -6.20
N LYS A 288 -13.57 0.30 -7.52
CA LYS A 288 -14.36 -0.66 -8.30
C LYS A 288 -13.69 -2.01 -8.36
N ARG A 289 -14.49 -3.10 -8.46
CA ARG A 289 -13.97 -4.45 -8.69
C ARG A 289 -13.19 -4.51 -9.98
N HIS A 290 -12.02 -5.14 -9.93
CA HIS A 290 -11.18 -5.30 -11.11
C HIS A 290 -10.20 -6.44 -10.95
N TYR A 291 -9.77 -6.97 -12.07
CA TYR A 291 -8.64 -7.87 -12.15
C TYR A 291 -7.73 -7.47 -13.31
N GLY A 292 -6.51 -7.96 -13.31
CA GLY A 292 -5.58 -7.56 -14.35
C GLY A 292 -4.30 -8.40 -14.40
N ILE A 293 -3.55 -8.11 -15.43
CA ILE A 293 -2.22 -8.65 -15.69
C ILE A 293 -1.21 -7.52 -15.70
N VAL A 294 -0.08 -7.75 -15.07
CA VAL A 294 1.07 -6.85 -15.10
C VAL A 294 2.27 -7.59 -15.67
N THR A 295 2.86 -7.03 -16.72
CA THR A 295 4.15 -7.44 -17.28
C THR A 295 5.20 -6.35 -16.99
N LYS A 296 6.45 -6.55 -17.41
CA LYS A 296 7.48 -5.50 -17.31
C LYS A 296 7.11 -4.25 -18.10
N GLU A 297 6.46 -4.43 -19.26
CA GLU A 297 6.16 -3.36 -20.23
C GLU A 297 4.75 -2.80 -20.10
N PHE A 298 3.77 -3.65 -19.81
CA PHE A 298 2.35 -3.26 -19.86
C PHE A 298 1.59 -3.69 -18.62
N LYS A 299 0.51 -2.97 -18.37
CA LYS A 299 -0.50 -3.31 -17.38
C LYS A 299 -1.87 -3.23 -18.02
N LEU A 300 -2.61 -4.36 -18.02
CA LEU A 300 -3.99 -4.41 -18.51
C LEU A 300 -4.93 -4.71 -17.34
N ALA A 301 -5.91 -3.85 -17.11
CA ALA A 301 -6.92 -4.01 -16.06
C ALA A 301 -8.32 -4.11 -16.65
N ARG A 302 -9.12 -5.03 -16.12
CA ARG A 302 -10.54 -5.20 -16.40
C ARG A 302 -11.37 -4.80 -15.21
N PHE A 303 -12.15 -3.74 -15.34
CA PHE A 303 -13.20 -3.37 -14.39
C PHE A 303 -14.50 -4.03 -14.81
N TYR A 304 -15.23 -4.64 -13.87
CA TYR A 304 -16.37 -5.48 -14.19
C TYR A 304 -17.53 -5.27 -13.21
N TYR A 305 -18.75 -5.58 -13.63
CA TYR A 305 -20.04 -5.38 -12.97
C TYR A 305 -20.38 -3.95 -12.58
N ASP A 306 -19.53 -3.30 -11.79
CA ASP A 306 -19.77 -1.93 -11.27
C ASP A 306 -19.61 -0.88 -12.38
N VAL A 307 -18.69 -1.15 -13.27
CA VAL A 307 -18.40 -0.49 -14.54
C VAL A 307 -17.95 -1.55 -15.53
N ASP A 308 -18.08 -1.29 -16.83
CA ASP A 308 -17.66 -2.21 -17.90
C ASP A 308 -16.57 -1.55 -18.73
N GLU A 309 -15.35 -1.51 -18.18
CA GLU A 309 -14.24 -0.77 -18.76
C GLU A 309 -12.96 -1.58 -18.74
N TRP A 310 -12.06 -1.24 -19.68
CA TRP A 310 -10.70 -1.72 -19.71
C TRP A 310 -9.74 -0.53 -19.63
N GLU A 311 -8.59 -0.76 -18.99
CA GLU A 311 -7.49 0.18 -18.97
C GLU A 311 -6.21 -0.54 -19.38
N LEU A 312 -5.43 0.06 -20.28
CA LEU A 312 -4.09 -0.37 -20.65
C LEU A 312 -3.10 0.75 -20.40
N TYR A 313 -1.99 0.44 -19.77
CA TYR A 313 -0.87 1.36 -19.54
C TYR A 313 0.42 0.82 -20.11
N ASP A 314 1.13 1.66 -20.88
CA ASP A 314 2.50 1.44 -21.35
C ASP A 314 3.46 1.94 -20.25
N ARG A 315 3.98 1.03 -19.45
CA ARG A 315 4.76 1.35 -18.24
C ARG A 315 6.14 1.96 -18.53
N TYR A 316 6.62 1.87 -19.76
CA TYR A 316 7.85 2.54 -20.17
C TYR A 316 7.62 3.97 -20.63
N LYS A 317 6.55 4.21 -21.40
CA LYS A 317 6.22 5.55 -21.90
C LYS A 317 5.47 6.38 -20.84
N ASP A 318 4.70 5.72 -19.99
CA ASP A 318 3.86 6.33 -18.96
C ASP A 318 4.06 5.60 -17.62
N PRO A 319 5.22 5.76 -16.97
CA PRO A 319 5.53 5.07 -15.71
C PRO A 319 4.62 5.49 -14.55
N ASN A 320 3.94 6.61 -14.66
CA ASN A 320 2.95 7.09 -13.67
C ASN A 320 1.52 6.66 -13.99
N GLU A 321 1.30 5.84 -15.02
CA GLU A 321 0.00 5.27 -15.39
C GLU A 321 -1.13 6.32 -15.51
N MET A 322 -0.81 7.44 -16.15
CA MET A 322 -1.70 8.59 -16.30
C MET A 322 -2.59 8.50 -17.54
N ASN A 323 -2.22 7.67 -18.54
CA ASN A 323 -2.87 7.65 -19.84
C ASN A 323 -3.35 6.24 -20.19
N ASN A 324 -4.66 6.02 -20.13
CA ASN A 324 -5.26 4.79 -20.61
C ASN A 324 -5.23 4.74 -22.13
N VAL A 325 -4.41 3.85 -22.71
CA VAL A 325 -4.22 3.65 -24.16
C VAL A 325 -4.98 2.44 -24.69
N TYR A 326 -5.92 1.88 -23.92
CA TYR A 326 -6.67 0.68 -24.34
C TYR A 326 -7.38 0.80 -25.69
N ASN A 327 -7.90 1.97 -26.00
CA ASN A 327 -8.62 2.23 -27.25
C ASN A 327 -7.73 2.81 -28.36
N ASP A 328 -6.45 2.95 -28.13
CA ASP A 328 -5.51 3.43 -29.14
C ASP A 328 -5.20 2.30 -30.14
N PRO A 329 -5.44 2.50 -31.46
CA PRO A 329 -5.18 1.49 -32.47
C PRO A 329 -3.73 0.98 -32.53
N GLU A 330 -2.76 1.78 -32.10
CA GLU A 330 -1.35 1.37 -32.06
C GLU A 330 -1.09 0.23 -31.06
N TYR A 331 -1.95 0.07 -30.05
CA TYR A 331 -1.84 -0.97 -29.02
C TYR A 331 -2.82 -2.14 -29.22
N ALA A 332 -3.57 -2.20 -30.33
CA ALA A 332 -4.61 -3.21 -30.55
C ALA A 332 -4.08 -4.65 -30.43
N ASP A 333 -2.97 -4.96 -31.05
CA ASP A 333 -2.36 -6.31 -31.00
C ASP A 333 -1.89 -6.66 -29.58
N ILE A 334 -1.35 -5.70 -28.85
CA ILE A 334 -0.91 -5.86 -27.46
C ILE A 334 -2.11 -6.12 -26.55
N VAL A 335 -3.22 -5.40 -26.74
CA VAL A 335 -4.47 -5.63 -26.00
C VAL A 335 -4.94 -7.07 -26.17
N GLU A 336 -4.98 -7.59 -27.40
CA GLU A 336 -5.45 -8.95 -27.65
C GLU A 336 -4.48 -10.00 -27.06
N GLU A 337 -3.17 -9.80 -27.19
CA GLU A 337 -2.17 -10.67 -26.56
C GLU A 337 -2.35 -10.73 -25.03
N LEU A 338 -2.47 -9.56 -24.38
CA LEU A 338 -2.59 -9.48 -22.92
C LEU A 338 -3.93 -10.05 -22.43
N LYS A 339 -5.02 -9.93 -23.20
CA LYS A 339 -6.29 -10.57 -22.86
C LYS A 339 -6.18 -12.10 -22.85
N VAL A 340 -5.46 -12.67 -23.83
CA VAL A 340 -5.21 -14.12 -23.87
C VAL A 340 -4.36 -14.56 -22.68
N LYS A 341 -3.29 -13.86 -22.37
CA LYS A 341 -2.44 -14.12 -21.18
C LYS A 341 -3.26 -14.01 -19.90
N LEU A 342 -4.06 -12.94 -19.76
CA LEU A 342 -4.92 -12.72 -18.59
C LEU A 342 -5.94 -13.86 -18.39
N ALA A 343 -6.56 -14.34 -19.46
CA ALA A 343 -7.47 -15.48 -19.40
C ALA A 343 -6.74 -16.75 -18.91
N ASN A 344 -5.53 -17.00 -19.38
CA ASN A 344 -4.71 -18.12 -18.93
C ASN A 344 -4.32 -17.99 -17.45
N LEU A 345 -3.99 -16.79 -16.99
CA LEU A 345 -3.68 -16.54 -15.57
C LEU A 345 -4.91 -16.78 -14.68
N ARG A 346 -6.10 -16.37 -15.09
CA ARG A 346 -7.35 -16.68 -14.36
C ARG A 346 -7.53 -18.18 -14.19
N VAL A 347 -7.29 -18.97 -15.23
CA VAL A 347 -7.33 -20.43 -15.15
C VAL A 347 -6.24 -20.97 -14.22
N LYS A 348 -4.97 -20.50 -14.37
CA LYS A 348 -3.83 -20.88 -13.53
C LYS A 348 -4.13 -20.68 -12.05
N TYR A 349 -4.70 -19.54 -11.68
CA TYR A 349 -5.00 -19.18 -10.29
C TYR A 349 -6.41 -19.62 -9.83
N LYS A 350 -7.10 -20.46 -10.61
CA LYS A 350 -8.43 -20.98 -10.28
C LYS A 350 -9.48 -19.87 -10.04
N ASP A 351 -9.31 -18.77 -10.74
CA ASP A 351 -10.26 -17.67 -10.76
C ASP A 351 -11.26 -17.81 -11.91
N SER A 352 -12.50 -17.31 -11.71
CA SER A 352 -13.56 -17.49 -12.68
C SER A 352 -14.69 -16.48 -12.49
N GLU A 353 -15.54 -16.31 -13.52
CA GLU A 353 -16.76 -15.51 -13.42
C GLU A 353 -17.74 -16.04 -12.34
N GLU A 354 -17.73 -17.33 -12.05
CA GLU A 354 -18.52 -17.90 -10.97
C GLU A 354 -18.04 -17.40 -9.61
N LEU A 355 -16.72 -17.30 -9.46
CA LEU A 355 -16.11 -16.77 -8.25
C LEU A 355 -16.39 -15.27 -8.12
N ASP A 356 -16.32 -14.51 -9.22
CA ASP A 356 -16.67 -13.08 -9.27
C ASP A 356 -18.09 -12.86 -8.72
N LYS A 357 -19.05 -13.69 -9.14
CA LYS A 357 -20.47 -13.60 -8.72
C LYS A 357 -20.68 -13.84 -7.22
N LYS A 358 -19.82 -14.63 -6.57
CA LYS A 358 -19.91 -14.87 -5.11
C LYS A 358 -19.65 -13.63 -4.26
N PHE A 359 -18.95 -12.67 -4.81
CA PHE A 359 -18.58 -11.42 -4.14
C PHE A 359 -19.43 -10.22 -4.60
N LEU A 360 -20.52 -10.47 -5.32
CA LEU A 360 -21.55 -9.47 -5.59
C LEU A 360 -22.47 -9.40 -4.36
N TYR A 361 -22.48 -8.28 -3.66
CA TYR A 361 -23.36 -8.03 -2.52
C TYR A 361 -24.59 -7.22 -2.93
#